data_906bae02b94897e27e4feaa472e60852
#
_entry.id   906bae02b94897e27e4feaa472e60852
#
_cell.length_a   1.000
_cell.length_b   1.000
_cell.length_c   1.000
_cell.angle_alpha   90.00
_cell.angle_beta   90.00
_cell.angle_gamma   90.00
#
_symmetry.space_group_name_H-M   'P 1'
#
loop_
_entity.id
_entity.type
_entity.pdbx_description
1 polymer ?
#
loop_
_entity_poly.entity_id
_entity_poly.type
_entity_poly.pdbx_seq_one_letter_code
_entity_poly.pdbx_strand_id
1 'polypeptide(L)'
;MELFPELEKRYTKDQYTAREAQRMAEFIAFGPIVFQASRLLVRYGILALLRDHRDGLTQKEITEATGLSEYAVKCLLEAGLCIGTVLVDTKTDRFTISKVGWFLLTDEATKVNMDFNNDVNYEGFFHLDESFKERRPAGLKSLGEWDTIYEGLSTLPEPARTSWFAFDHFYSNNSFEEALKIIFDRPVRNLLDVGGNTGKWALQCVGYDPDVEVTILDLPQQIGLMRKETAGKPGEERIHGYGGNLLDPATKFPRDKEYDVIWMSQFLDCFSEDEILSILTRAAEILRPGARLCIMELLWNRQRFEPAAFCLTMTSLYFTAMANGNSKMYYSEDLTRLIEKAGMKVDRIIDGIGQGHNILICVKE
;
A
#
# COMPACT_ATOMS: atom_id res chain seq x y z
N MET A 1 0.86 0.28 23.76
CA MET A 1 0.45 0.48 22.33
C MET A 1 -0.18 1.85 22.22
N GLU A 2 0.40 2.73 21.44
CA GLU A 2 -0.14 4.07 21.15
C GLU A 2 -0.97 4.02 19.88
N LEU A 3 -2.21 4.49 19.94
CA LEU A 3 -3.15 4.53 18.82
C LEU A 3 -3.65 5.95 18.63
N PHE A 4 -3.88 6.36 17.40
CA PHE A 4 -4.57 7.63 17.15
C PHE A 4 -6.01 7.60 17.72
N PRO A 5 -6.59 8.76 18.09
CA PRO A 5 -7.81 8.82 18.90
C PRO A 5 -9.02 8.06 18.33
N GLU A 6 -9.17 8.03 16.99
CA GLU A 6 -10.26 7.29 16.35
C GLU A 6 -10.04 5.77 16.47
N LEU A 7 -8.80 5.32 16.26
CA LEU A 7 -8.42 3.91 16.39
C LEU A 7 -8.52 3.45 17.85
N GLU A 8 -8.05 4.26 18.79
CA GLU A 8 -8.18 3.96 20.22
C GLU A 8 -9.64 3.79 20.61
N LYS A 9 -10.52 4.72 20.20
CA LYS A 9 -11.95 4.61 20.42
C LYS A 9 -12.54 3.32 19.83
N ARG A 10 -12.08 2.91 18.63
CA ARG A 10 -12.61 1.74 17.91
C ARG A 10 -12.11 0.40 18.46
N TYR A 11 -10.82 0.31 18.85
CA TYR A 11 -10.18 -0.97 19.14
C TYR A 11 -10.09 -1.31 20.62
N THR A 12 -10.38 -0.38 21.52
CA THR A 12 -10.26 -0.61 22.97
C THR A 12 -11.57 -1.05 23.64
N LYS A 13 -12.70 -0.94 22.95
CA LYS A 13 -14.03 -1.31 23.50
C LYS A 13 -14.88 -1.98 22.45
N ASP A 14 -15.61 -3.01 22.86
CA ASP A 14 -16.66 -3.57 22.02
C ASP A 14 -17.79 -2.55 21.85
N GLN A 15 -18.10 -2.22 20.60
CA GLN A 15 -19.12 -1.24 20.23
C GLN A 15 -20.36 -1.88 19.60
N TYR A 16 -20.35 -3.19 19.39
CA TYR A 16 -21.43 -3.90 18.76
C TYR A 16 -22.52 -4.29 19.76
N THR A 17 -23.77 -4.12 19.38
CA THR A 17 -24.86 -4.88 20.01
C THR A 17 -24.73 -6.36 19.65
N ALA A 18 -25.37 -7.24 20.41
CA ALA A 18 -25.33 -8.69 20.14
C ALA A 18 -25.76 -9.05 18.70
N ARG A 19 -26.77 -8.32 18.15
CA ARG A 19 -27.25 -8.53 16.78
C ARG A 19 -26.24 -8.04 15.73
N GLU A 20 -25.61 -6.91 15.97
CA GLU A 20 -24.57 -6.39 15.08
C GLU A 20 -23.32 -7.28 15.09
N ALA A 21 -22.93 -7.76 16.28
CA ALA A 21 -21.82 -8.71 16.42
C ALA A 21 -22.11 -10.01 15.66
N GLN A 22 -23.32 -10.58 15.81
CA GLN A 22 -23.74 -11.77 15.06
C GLN A 22 -23.72 -11.51 13.55
N ARG A 23 -24.30 -10.38 13.10
CA ARG A 23 -24.26 -10.01 11.67
C ARG A 23 -22.84 -9.88 11.14
N MET A 24 -21.93 -9.27 11.91
CA MET A 24 -20.53 -9.13 11.49
C MET A 24 -19.82 -10.48 11.42
N ALA A 25 -20.08 -11.39 12.38
CA ALA A 25 -19.53 -12.75 12.35
C ALA A 25 -19.97 -13.53 11.09
N GLU A 26 -21.28 -13.46 10.75
CA GLU A 26 -21.80 -14.07 9.52
C GLU A 26 -21.22 -13.40 8.26
N PHE A 27 -21.08 -12.07 8.28
CA PHE A 27 -20.46 -11.33 7.16
C PHE A 27 -19.00 -11.77 6.93
N ILE A 28 -18.24 -12.03 7.99
CA ILE A 28 -16.87 -12.57 7.90
C ILE A 28 -16.89 -14.01 7.38
N ALA A 29 -17.80 -14.86 7.88
CA ALA A 29 -17.92 -16.25 7.45
C ALA A 29 -18.26 -16.37 5.95
N PHE A 30 -19.11 -15.48 5.44
CA PHE A 30 -19.46 -15.38 4.02
C PHE A 30 -18.57 -14.41 3.23
N GLY A 31 -17.49 -13.90 3.81
CA GLY A 31 -16.59 -12.90 3.22
C GLY A 31 -16.18 -13.18 1.78
N PRO A 32 -15.75 -14.39 1.41
CA PRO A 32 -15.40 -14.70 0.01
C PRO A 32 -16.57 -14.49 -0.97
N ILE A 33 -17.79 -14.86 -0.56
CA ILE A 33 -19.00 -14.71 -1.40
C ILE A 33 -19.42 -13.24 -1.46
N VAL A 34 -19.39 -12.52 -0.33
CA VAL A 34 -19.67 -11.08 -0.23
C VAL A 34 -18.75 -10.30 -1.15
N PHE A 35 -17.45 -10.61 -1.14
CA PHE A 35 -16.46 -9.97 -1.99
C PHE A 35 -16.77 -10.19 -3.48
N GLN A 36 -16.97 -11.44 -3.90
CA GLN A 36 -17.22 -11.76 -5.30
C GLN A 36 -18.57 -11.23 -5.80
N ALA A 37 -19.63 -11.29 -5.00
CA ALA A 37 -20.92 -10.72 -5.38
C ALA A 37 -20.83 -9.20 -5.55
N SER A 38 -20.15 -8.50 -4.65
CA SER A 38 -19.93 -7.05 -4.72
C SER A 38 -19.12 -6.68 -5.98
N ARG A 39 -18.06 -7.44 -6.27
CA ARG A 39 -17.25 -7.27 -7.47
C ARG A 39 -18.05 -7.46 -8.75
N LEU A 40 -18.91 -8.47 -8.81
CA LEU A 40 -19.76 -8.72 -9.99
C LEU A 40 -20.82 -7.63 -10.18
N LEU A 41 -21.39 -7.06 -9.10
CA LEU A 41 -22.30 -5.91 -9.19
C LEU A 41 -21.62 -4.70 -9.86
N VAL A 42 -20.33 -4.47 -9.58
CA VAL A 42 -19.53 -3.43 -10.25
C VAL A 42 -19.21 -3.86 -11.70
N ARG A 43 -18.65 -5.04 -11.89
CA ARG A 43 -18.14 -5.52 -13.18
C ARG A 43 -19.22 -5.65 -14.26
N TYR A 44 -20.42 -6.10 -13.89
CA TYR A 44 -21.54 -6.21 -14.82
C TYR A 44 -22.28 -4.88 -15.04
N GLY A 45 -21.80 -3.79 -14.42
CA GLY A 45 -22.35 -2.46 -14.60
C GLY A 45 -23.67 -2.21 -13.86
N ILE A 46 -24.12 -3.12 -12.98
CA ILE A 46 -25.39 -2.97 -12.25
C ILE A 46 -25.35 -1.74 -11.36
N LEU A 47 -24.27 -1.54 -10.58
CA LEU A 47 -24.14 -0.34 -9.75
C LEU A 47 -24.02 0.94 -10.57
N ALA A 48 -23.38 0.90 -11.75
CA ALA A 48 -23.30 2.04 -12.65
C ALA A 48 -24.67 2.42 -13.21
N LEU A 49 -25.48 1.44 -13.65
CA LEU A 49 -26.85 1.67 -14.07
C LEU A 49 -27.69 2.32 -12.97
N LEU A 50 -27.60 1.81 -11.73
CA LEU A 50 -28.36 2.35 -10.60
C LEU A 50 -27.88 3.75 -10.21
N ARG A 51 -26.59 4.08 -10.36
CA ARG A 51 -26.06 5.44 -10.16
C ARG A 51 -26.70 6.42 -11.15
N ASP A 52 -26.81 6.01 -12.40
CA ASP A 52 -27.26 6.88 -13.50
C ASP A 52 -28.80 7.03 -13.52
N HIS A 53 -29.52 6.17 -12.79
CA HIS A 53 -30.98 6.17 -12.70
C HIS A 53 -31.44 6.42 -11.24
N ARG A 54 -31.50 7.69 -10.84
CA ARG A 54 -31.80 8.08 -9.45
C ARG A 54 -33.18 7.63 -8.96
N ASP A 55 -34.16 7.51 -9.85
CA ASP A 55 -35.50 7.02 -9.53
C ASP A 55 -35.56 5.48 -9.40
N GLY A 56 -34.41 4.84 -9.57
CA GLY A 56 -34.26 3.40 -9.51
C GLY A 56 -34.69 2.66 -10.79
N LEU A 57 -34.32 1.39 -10.87
CA LEU A 57 -34.68 0.48 -11.95
C LEU A 57 -35.30 -0.80 -11.39
N THR A 58 -36.27 -1.35 -12.10
CA THR A 58 -36.81 -2.69 -11.83
C THR A 58 -35.80 -3.78 -12.24
N GLN A 59 -35.94 -4.98 -11.68
CA GLN A 59 -35.12 -6.13 -12.08
C GLN A 59 -35.15 -6.36 -13.60
N LYS A 60 -36.33 -6.20 -14.22
CA LYS A 60 -36.52 -6.38 -15.68
C LYS A 60 -35.71 -5.37 -16.48
N GLU A 61 -35.80 -4.07 -16.12
CA GLU A 61 -35.02 -3.00 -16.77
C GLU A 61 -33.50 -3.24 -16.65
N ILE A 62 -33.04 -3.72 -15.49
CA ILE A 62 -31.61 -4.08 -15.29
C ILE A 62 -31.23 -5.29 -16.14
N THR A 63 -32.07 -6.31 -16.22
CA THR A 63 -31.85 -7.50 -17.06
C THR A 63 -31.71 -7.11 -18.54
N GLU A 64 -32.61 -6.29 -19.03
CA GLU A 64 -32.58 -5.80 -20.44
C GLU A 64 -31.34 -4.93 -20.70
N ALA A 65 -30.95 -4.07 -19.76
CA ALA A 65 -29.79 -3.19 -19.93
C ALA A 65 -28.45 -3.91 -19.85
N THR A 66 -28.33 -4.95 -19.01
CA THR A 66 -27.07 -5.69 -18.81
C THR A 66 -26.89 -6.86 -19.77
N GLY A 67 -27.98 -7.37 -20.35
CA GLY A 67 -27.98 -8.62 -21.15
C GLY A 67 -27.74 -9.90 -20.33
N LEU A 68 -27.72 -9.80 -19.00
CA LEU A 68 -27.62 -10.94 -18.11
C LEU A 68 -28.95 -11.71 -18.04
N SER A 69 -28.89 -12.96 -17.57
CA SER A 69 -30.14 -13.71 -17.32
C SER A 69 -30.93 -13.11 -16.16
N GLU A 70 -32.26 -13.24 -16.17
CA GLU A 70 -33.10 -12.82 -15.04
C GLU A 70 -32.67 -13.44 -13.73
N TYR A 71 -32.24 -14.71 -13.75
CA TYR A 71 -31.71 -15.41 -12.60
C TYR A 71 -30.45 -14.74 -12.03
N ALA A 72 -29.48 -14.40 -12.88
CA ALA A 72 -28.25 -13.76 -12.45
C ALA A 72 -28.50 -12.38 -11.83
N VAL A 73 -29.33 -11.55 -12.49
CA VAL A 73 -29.70 -10.22 -11.98
C VAL A 73 -30.42 -10.35 -10.64
N LYS A 74 -31.38 -11.27 -10.54
CA LYS A 74 -32.12 -11.50 -9.28
C LYS A 74 -31.17 -11.90 -8.14
N CYS A 75 -30.32 -12.90 -8.35
CA CYS A 75 -29.37 -13.35 -7.32
C CYS A 75 -28.42 -12.21 -6.88
N LEU A 76 -27.92 -11.41 -7.83
CA LEU A 76 -27.01 -10.31 -7.50
C LEU A 76 -27.70 -9.16 -6.78
N LEU A 77 -28.95 -8.83 -7.15
CA LEU A 77 -29.73 -7.79 -6.45
C LEU A 77 -30.10 -8.25 -5.03
N GLU A 78 -30.54 -9.50 -4.83
CA GLU A 78 -30.83 -10.06 -3.51
C GLU A 78 -29.57 -10.09 -2.63
N ALA A 79 -28.43 -10.53 -3.18
CA ALA A 79 -27.15 -10.45 -2.47
C ALA A 79 -26.79 -9.01 -2.15
N GLY A 80 -26.94 -8.09 -3.10
CA GLY A 80 -26.65 -6.67 -2.91
C GLY A 80 -27.50 -5.99 -1.82
N LEU A 81 -28.79 -6.38 -1.68
CA LEU A 81 -29.63 -5.96 -0.56
C LEU A 81 -29.08 -6.44 0.79
N CYS A 82 -28.71 -7.72 0.88
CA CYS A 82 -28.19 -8.31 2.11
C CYS A 82 -26.82 -7.72 2.50
N ILE A 83 -25.96 -7.45 1.51
CA ILE A 83 -24.65 -6.81 1.69
C ILE A 83 -24.82 -5.32 2.04
N GLY A 84 -25.88 -4.70 1.53
CA GLY A 84 -26.14 -3.26 1.72
C GLY A 84 -25.60 -2.39 0.59
N THR A 85 -25.29 -2.95 -0.59
CA THR A 85 -24.80 -2.19 -1.75
C THR A 85 -25.93 -1.58 -2.59
N VAL A 86 -27.11 -2.15 -2.51
CA VAL A 86 -28.34 -1.65 -3.15
C VAL A 86 -29.47 -1.54 -2.15
N LEU A 87 -30.49 -0.74 -2.49
CA LEU A 87 -31.72 -0.56 -1.75
C LEU A 87 -32.91 -0.90 -2.67
N VAL A 88 -34.08 -1.18 -2.11
CA VAL A 88 -35.29 -1.43 -2.87
C VAL A 88 -36.46 -0.63 -2.29
N ASP A 89 -37.24 -0.01 -3.17
CA ASP A 89 -38.58 0.52 -2.81
C ASP A 89 -39.59 -0.62 -3.01
N THR A 90 -40.10 -1.15 -1.91
CA THR A 90 -41.07 -2.26 -1.91
C THR A 90 -42.46 -1.92 -2.47
N LYS A 91 -42.72 -0.66 -2.78
CA LYS A 91 -44.01 -0.24 -3.40
C LYS A 91 -43.90 -0.26 -4.94
N THR A 92 -42.72 0.01 -5.45
CA THR A 92 -42.48 0.17 -6.88
C THR A 92 -41.57 -0.91 -7.45
N ASP A 93 -41.02 -1.80 -6.61
CA ASP A 93 -40.02 -2.82 -6.94
C ASP A 93 -38.80 -2.24 -7.67
N ARG A 94 -38.45 -0.96 -7.38
CA ARG A 94 -37.30 -0.29 -7.97
C ARG A 94 -36.09 -0.35 -7.04
N PHE A 95 -34.96 -0.72 -7.63
CA PHE A 95 -33.67 -0.78 -6.94
C PHE A 95 -32.89 0.51 -7.17
N THR A 96 -32.22 0.98 -6.14
CA THR A 96 -31.34 2.15 -6.16
C THR A 96 -29.98 1.81 -5.56
N ILE A 97 -28.95 2.59 -5.90
CA ILE A 97 -27.63 2.43 -5.32
C ILE A 97 -27.61 2.96 -3.88
N SER A 98 -26.99 2.23 -2.96
CA SER A 98 -26.73 2.70 -1.60
C SER A 98 -25.42 3.52 -1.52
N LYS A 99 -25.13 4.12 -0.35
CA LYS A 99 -23.82 4.75 -0.09
C LYS A 99 -22.65 3.74 -0.20
N VAL A 100 -22.84 2.50 0.27
CA VAL A 100 -21.83 1.44 0.13
C VAL A 100 -21.58 1.12 -1.33
N GLY A 101 -22.66 0.91 -2.11
CA GLY A 101 -22.55 0.68 -3.55
C GLY A 101 -21.91 1.86 -4.30
N TRP A 102 -22.20 3.09 -3.85
CA TRP A 102 -21.56 4.28 -4.41
C TRP A 102 -20.04 4.28 -4.21
N PHE A 103 -19.55 4.01 -2.98
CA PHE A 103 -18.12 3.91 -2.71
C PHE A 103 -17.46 2.77 -3.49
N LEU A 104 -18.07 1.58 -3.54
CA LEU A 104 -17.56 0.46 -4.35
C LEU A 104 -17.37 0.83 -5.82
N LEU A 105 -18.22 1.72 -6.35
CA LEU A 105 -18.20 2.11 -7.75
C LEU A 105 -17.27 3.30 -8.03
N THR A 106 -17.16 4.27 -7.13
CA THR A 106 -16.60 5.59 -7.42
C THR A 106 -15.34 5.94 -6.63
N ASP A 107 -15.08 5.26 -5.52
CA ASP A 107 -13.90 5.53 -4.72
C ASP A 107 -12.68 4.80 -5.30
N GLU A 108 -11.67 5.58 -5.67
CA GLU A 108 -10.47 5.07 -6.33
C GLU A 108 -9.70 4.09 -5.43
N ALA A 109 -9.56 4.40 -4.13
CA ALA A 109 -8.88 3.52 -3.18
C ALA A 109 -9.60 2.16 -3.08
N THR A 110 -10.93 2.18 -2.95
CA THR A 110 -11.74 0.95 -2.87
C THR A 110 -11.62 0.11 -4.14
N LYS A 111 -11.62 0.77 -5.31
CA LYS A 111 -11.45 0.07 -6.60
C LYS A 111 -10.07 -0.59 -6.69
N VAL A 112 -9.03 0.16 -6.42
CA VAL A 112 -7.64 -0.34 -6.46
C VAL A 112 -7.47 -1.52 -5.48
N ASN A 113 -7.98 -1.40 -4.26
CA ASN A 113 -7.94 -2.47 -3.27
C ASN A 113 -8.73 -3.71 -3.73
N MET A 114 -9.89 -3.53 -4.39
CA MET A 114 -10.71 -4.64 -4.88
C MET A 114 -10.01 -5.39 -6.02
N ASP A 115 -9.44 -4.67 -6.98
CA ASP A 115 -8.72 -5.27 -8.09
C ASP A 115 -7.46 -5.99 -7.59
N PHE A 116 -6.67 -5.36 -6.72
CA PHE A 116 -5.50 -5.96 -6.10
C PHE A 116 -5.83 -7.25 -5.31
N ASN A 117 -6.88 -7.21 -4.49
CA ASN A 117 -7.28 -8.40 -3.74
C ASN A 117 -7.80 -9.52 -4.64
N ASN A 118 -8.52 -9.20 -5.74
CA ASN A 118 -9.00 -10.22 -6.65
C ASN A 118 -7.88 -10.84 -7.49
N ASP A 119 -7.03 -10.00 -8.06
CA ASP A 119 -6.12 -10.40 -9.13
C ASP A 119 -4.77 -10.90 -8.60
N VAL A 120 -4.35 -10.41 -7.42
CA VAL A 120 -3.07 -10.76 -6.81
C VAL A 120 -3.25 -11.72 -5.64
N ASN A 121 -4.21 -11.45 -4.75
CA ASN A 121 -4.24 -12.07 -3.43
C ASN A 121 -5.20 -13.25 -3.30
N TYR A 122 -6.32 -13.25 -4.05
CA TYR A 122 -7.48 -14.09 -3.76
C TYR A 122 -7.16 -15.58 -3.69
N GLU A 123 -6.45 -16.10 -4.68
CA GLU A 123 -6.06 -17.51 -4.71
C GLU A 123 -4.95 -17.82 -3.71
N GLY A 124 -3.98 -16.93 -3.59
CA GLY A 124 -2.82 -17.14 -2.70
C GLY A 124 -3.17 -17.19 -1.22
N PHE A 125 -4.25 -16.51 -0.79
CA PHE A 125 -4.66 -16.51 0.62
C PHE A 125 -5.15 -17.88 1.14
N PHE A 126 -5.43 -18.86 0.29
CA PHE A 126 -5.61 -20.24 0.72
C PHE A 126 -4.37 -20.83 1.41
N HIS A 127 -3.20 -20.24 1.17
CA HIS A 127 -1.91 -20.66 1.73
C HIS A 127 -1.42 -19.78 2.88
N LEU A 128 -2.25 -18.88 3.42
CA LEU A 128 -1.86 -17.96 4.49
C LEU A 128 -1.39 -18.69 5.76
N ASP A 129 -2.04 -19.80 6.15
CA ASP A 129 -1.63 -20.63 7.28
C ASP A 129 -0.24 -21.26 7.05
N GLU A 130 0.03 -21.76 5.84
CA GLU A 130 1.33 -22.27 5.42
C GLU A 130 2.41 -21.17 5.51
N SER A 131 2.09 -19.96 5.00
CA SER A 131 3.00 -18.82 5.02
C SER A 131 3.41 -18.41 6.44
N PHE A 132 2.46 -18.37 7.37
CA PHE A 132 2.78 -18.07 8.77
C PHE A 132 3.67 -19.11 9.44
N LYS A 133 3.47 -20.40 9.13
CA LYS A 133 4.27 -21.49 9.70
C LYS A 133 5.68 -21.53 9.13
N GLU A 134 5.80 -21.28 7.85
CA GLU A 134 7.07 -21.46 7.11
C GLU A 134 7.85 -20.17 6.88
N ARG A 135 7.24 -19.00 7.21
CA ARG A 135 7.85 -17.67 7.03
C ARG A 135 8.31 -17.42 5.58
N ARG A 136 7.51 -17.89 4.62
CA ARG A 136 7.72 -17.69 3.18
C ARG A 136 6.37 -17.37 2.52
N PRO A 137 6.36 -16.71 1.36
CA PRO A 137 5.12 -16.34 0.70
C PRO A 137 4.51 -17.55 -0.04
N ALA A 138 3.96 -18.50 0.72
CA ALA A 138 3.48 -19.78 0.18
C ALA A 138 2.34 -19.62 -0.85
N GLY A 139 1.60 -18.51 -0.80
CA GLY A 139 0.55 -18.17 -1.76
C GLY A 139 1.09 -17.70 -3.11
N LEU A 140 2.34 -17.21 -3.15
CA LEU A 140 2.95 -16.67 -4.37
C LEU A 140 2.99 -17.67 -5.54
N LYS A 141 3.03 -18.96 -5.24
CA LYS A 141 2.93 -20.05 -6.24
C LYS A 141 1.70 -19.99 -7.13
N SER A 142 0.64 -19.28 -6.73
CA SER A 142 -0.53 -19.04 -7.58
C SER A 142 -0.25 -18.11 -8.76
N LEU A 143 0.81 -17.30 -8.66
CA LEU A 143 1.23 -16.35 -9.71
C LEU A 143 2.50 -16.79 -10.46
N GLY A 144 3.42 -17.50 -9.77
CA GLY A 144 4.68 -17.96 -10.35
C GLY A 144 5.62 -18.58 -9.31
N GLU A 145 6.77 -19.02 -9.77
CA GLU A 145 7.79 -19.70 -8.95
C GLU A 145 8.95 -18.76 -8.67
N TRP A 146 8.80 -17.89 -7.66
CA TRP A 146 9.83 -16.97 -7.17
C TRP A 146 9.91 -17.09 -5.64
N ASP A 147 11.06 -16.76 -5.08
CA ASP A 147 11.23 -16.70 -3.63
C ASP A 147 10.46 -15.50 -3.02
N THR A 148 10.39 -14.40 -3.75
CA THR A 148 9.59 -13.21 -3.42
C THR A 148 8.88 -12.67 -4.65
N ILE A 149 7.77 -11.94 -4.47
CA ILE A 149 7.06 -11.31 -5.58
C ILE A 149 7.95 -10.28 -6.30
N TYR A 150 8.90 -9.67 -5.61
CA TYR A 150 9.76 -8.62 -6.15
C TYR A 150 10.64 -9.12 -7.31
N GLU A 151 11.02 -10.40 -7.29
CA GLU A 151 11.75 -11.04 -8.39
C GLU A 151 10.87 -11.24 -9.63
N GLY A 152 9.58 -11.44 -9.41
CA GLY A 152 8.60 -11.72 -10.45
C GLY A 152 7.88 -10.51 -11.04
N LEU A 153 8.04 -9.31 -10.49
CA LEU A 153 7.21 -8.13 -10.83
C LEU A 153 7.12 -7.84 -12.32
N SER A 154 8.23 -7.97 -13.05
CA SER A 154 8.27 -7.71 -14.51
C SER A 154 7.60 -8.80 -15.35
N THR A 155 7.36 -9.98 -14.77
CA THR A 155 6.85 -11.18 -15.43
C THR A 155 5.54 -11.68 -14.82
N LEU A 156 4.95 -10.93 -13.89
CA LEU A 156 3.63 -11.24 -13.34
C LEU A 156 2.60 -11.42 -14.47
N PRO A 157 1.73 -12.43 -14.37
CA PRO A 157 0.65 -12.62 -15.36
C PRO A 157 -0.37 -11.48 -15.26
N GLU A 158 -1.04 -11.20 -16.39
CA GLU A 158 -2.23 -10.33 -16.36
C GLU A 158 -3.45 -11.11 -15.83
N PRO A 159 -4.36 -10.49 -15.05
CA PRO A 159 -4.38 -9.05 -14.69
C PRO A 159 -3.55 -8.70 -13.44
N ALA A 160 -2.92 -9.66 -12.78
CA ALA A 160 -2.20 -9.44 -11.52
C ALA A 160 -1.13 -8.33 -11.64
N ARG A 161 -0.41 -8.28 -12.76
CA ARG A 161 0.59 -7.23 -13.02
C ARG A 161 -0.03 -5.83 -13.01
N THR A 162 -1.10 -5.65 -13.76
CA THR A 162 -1.78 -4.34 -13.84
C THR A 162 -2.31 -3.92 -12.48
N SER A 163 -2.95 -4.83 -11.74
CA SER A 163 -3.54 -4.53 -10.43
C SER A 163 -2.48 -4.28 -9.35
N TRP A 164 -1.34 -4.99 -9.40
CA TRP A 164 -0.23 -4.78 -8.47
C TRP A 164 0.37 -3.37 -8.65
N PHE A 165 0.70 -2.99 -9.89
CA PHE A 165 1.26 -1.66 -10.16
C PHE A 165 0.27 -0.53 -9.90
N ALA A 166 -1.04 -0.73 -10.14
CA ALA A 166 -2.06 0.25 -9.81
C ALA A 166 -2.13 0.49 -8.30
N PHE A 167 -2.04 -0.58 -7.48
CA PHE A 167 -2.00 -0.51 -6.04
C PHE A 167 -0.75 0.24 -5.54
N ASP A 168 0.43 -0.15 -5.98
CA ASP A 168 1.70 0.48 -5.61
C ASP A 168 1.71 1.99 -5.94
N HIS A 169 1.33 2.34 -7.17
CA HIS A 169 1.30 3.73 -7.62
C HIS A 169 0.26 4.60 -6.92
N PHE A 170 -0.90 4.03 -6.57
CA PHE A 170 -1.95 4.76 -5.86
C PHE A 170 -1.43 5.28 -4.51
N TYR A 171 -0.73 4.45 -3.76
CA TYR A 171 -0.20 4.85 -2.46
C TYR A 171 1.06 5.72 -2.56
N SER A 172 1.96 5.48 -3.52
CA SER A 172 3.25 6.19 -3.59
C SER A 172 3.19 7.60 -4.18
N ASN A 173 2.47 7.81 -5.28
CA ASN A 173 2.60 9.03 -6.09
C ASN A 173 2.08 10.32 -5.42
N ASN A 174 1.18 10.23 -4.46
CA ASN A 174 0.48 11.38 -3.88
C ASN A 174 1.21 12.05 -2.70
N SER A 175 2.39 11.54 -2.31
CA SER A 175 3.12 12.01 -1.12
C SER A 175 4.30 12.94 -1.44
N PHE A 176 4.78 12.96 -2.68
CA PHE A 176 6.05 13.60 -3.04
C PHE A 176 6.06 15.11 -2.85
N GLU A 177 5.00 15.82 -3.23
CA GLU A 177 4.97 17.29 -3.09
C GLU A 177 5.09 17.74 -1.63
N GLU A 178 4.43 17.04 -0.72
CA GLU A 178 4.51 17.36 0.71
C GLU A 178 5.86 16.92 1.30
N ALA A 179 6.36 15.74 0.90
CA ALA A 179 7.65 15.23 1.33
C ALA A 179 8.81 16.15 0.93
N LEU A 180 8.80 16.71 -0.29
CA LEU A 180 9.80 17.66 -0.75
C LEU A 180 9.92 18.87 0.19
N LYS A 181 8.80 19.46 0.60
CA LYS A 181 8.78 20.60 1.53
C LYS A 181 9.40 20.28 2.89
N ILE A 182 9.28 19.02 3.33
CA ILE A 182 9.82 18.53 4.60
C ILE A 182 11.32 18.24 4.46
N ILE A 183 11.71 17.57 3.38
CA ILE A 183 13.11 17.17 3.15
C ILE A 183 13.99 18.39 2.86
N PHE A 184 13.46 19.36 2.14
CA PHE A 184 14.19 20.60 1.77
C PHE A 184 13.85 21.79 2.69
N ASP A 185 13.40 21.55 3.94
CA ASP A 185 13.20 22.59 4.95
C ASP A 185 14.52 23.30 5.36
N ARG A 186 15.65 22.74 4.95
CA ARG A 186 17.01 23.27 5.03
C ARG A 186 17.84 22.83 3.83
N PRO A 187 18.98 23.46 3.51
CA PRO A 187 19.80 23.09 2.37
C PRO A 187 20.19 21.62 2.36
N VAL A 188 19.99 20.94 1.22
CA VAL A 188 20.36 19.55 0.98
C VAL A 188 21.18 19.50 -0.32
N ARG A 189 22.46 19.20 -0.24
CA ARG A 189 23.34 19.05 -1.41
C ARG A 189 23.44 17.62 -1.89
N ASN A 190 23.57 16.68 -0.96
CA ASN A 190 23.67 15.26 -1.29
C ASN A 190 22.56 14.48 -0.59
N LEU A 191 21.71 13.85 -1.37
CA LEU A 191 20.64 12.97 -0.91
C LEU A 191 20.94 11.53 -1.35
N LEU A 192 20.87 10.58 -0.42
CA LEU A 192 20.91 9.14 -0.71
C LEU A 192 19.48 8.59 -0.69
N ASP A 193 19.00 8.16 -1.83
CA ASP A 193 17.69 7.55 -2.03
C ASP A 193 17.84 6.02 -2.00
N VAL A 194 17.39 5.39 -0.91
CA VAL A 194 17.52 3.94 -0.69
C VAL A 194 16.25 3.25 -1.13
N GLY A 195 16.35 2.34 -2.10
CA GLY A 195 15.19 1.73 -2.75
C GLY A 195 14.51 2.67 -3.75
N GLY A 196 15.26 3.57 -4.40
CA GLY A 196 14.72 4.60 -5.28
C GLY A 196 14.09 4.11 -6.59
N ASN A 197 14.12 2.80 -6.84
CA ASN A 197 13.48 2.11 -7.96
C ASN A 197 13.75 2.78 -9.32
N THR A 198 12.74 3.30 -10.02
CA THR A 198 12.86 3.95 -11.33
C THR A 198 13.38 5.39 -11.28
N GLY A 199 13.68 5.92 -10.10
CA GLY A 199 14.19 7.29 -9.93
C GLY A 199 13.12 8.39 -9.97
N LYS A 200 11.85 8.05 -9.79
CA LYS A 200 10.75 9.04 -9.77
C LYS A 200 10.95 10.10 -8.69
N TRP A 201 11.29 9.68 -7.47
CA TRP A 201 11.58 10.60 -6.38
C TRP A 201 12.82 11.45 -6.66
N ALA A 202 13.89 10.84 -7.15
CA ALA A 202 15.11 11.56 -7.51
C ALA A 202 14.86 12.67 -8.54
N LEU A 203 14.05 12.39 -9.58
CA LEU A 203 13.63 13.40 -10.56
C LEU A 203 12.85 14.56 -9.92
N GLN A 204 11.99 14.28 -8.95
CA GLN A 204 11.28 15.32 -8.21
C GLN A 204 12.25 16.18 -7.38
N CYS A 205 13.23 15.55 -6.70
CA CYS A 205 14.24 16.26 -5.93
C CYS A 205 15.07 17.21 -6.79
N VAL A 206 15.63 16.73 -7.91
CA VAL A 206 16.46 17.56 -8.80
C VAL A 206 15.65 18.63 -9.53
N GLY A 207 14.36 18.41 -9.72
CA GLY A 207 13.44 19.42 -10.25
C GLY A 207 13.05 20.48 -9.21
N TYR A 208 13.04 20.11 -7.92
CA TYR A 208 12.68 20.99 -6.80
C TYR A 208 13.83 21.90 -6.38
N ASP A 209 15.04 21.34 -6.26
CA ASP A 209 16.24 22.06 -5.85
C ASP A 209 17.32 21.95 -6.95
N PRO A 210 17.83 23.06 -7.49
CA PRO A 210 18.83 23.06 -8.56
C PRO A 210 20.22 22.60 -8.10
N ASP A 211 20.51 22.62 -6.79
CA ASP A 211 21.82 22.33 -6.24
C ASP A 211 21.93 20.89 -5.68
N VAL A 212 20.83 20.13 -5.59
CA VAL A 212 20.84 18.78 -5.03
C VAL A 212 21.37 17.75 -6.02
N GLU A 213 22.24 16.89 -5.53
CA GLU A 213 22.64 15.63 -6.17
C GLU A 213 21.99 14.45 -5.44
N VAL A 214 21.41 13.52 -6.20
CA VAL A 214 20.77 12.33 -5.67
C VAL A 214 21.54 11.08 -6.08
N THR A 215 21.92 10.27 -5.11
CA THR A 215 22.46 8.92 -5.34
C THR A 215 21.38 7.91 -4.99
N ILE A 216 20.99 7.06 -5.93
CA ILE A 216 20.04 5.96 -5.71
C ILE A 216 20.82 4.69 -5.39
N LEU A 217 20.55 4.11 -4.21
CA LEU A 217 21.03 2.79 -3.81
C LEU A 217 19.91 1.78 -3.99
N ASP A 218 20.06 0.88 -4.96
CA ASP A 218 19.07 -0.16 -5.26
C ASP A 218 19.77 -1.39 -5.88
N LEU A 219 19.00 -2.45 -6.14
CA LEU A 219 19.50 -3.64 -6.83
C LEU A 219 20.10 -3.26 -8.19
N PRO A 220 21.16 -3.94 -8.66
CA PRO A 220 21.83 -3.60 -9.91
C PRO A 220 20.90 -3.54 -11.14
N GLN A 221 19.89 -4.43 -11.20
CA GLN A 221 18.90 -4.40 -12.28
C GLN A 221 17.99 -3.16 -12.21
N GLN A 222 17.63 -2.71 -10.99
CA GLN A 222 16.84 -1.49 -10.79
C GLN A 222 17.64 -0.24 -11.16
N ILE A 223 18.93 -0.19 -10.84
CA ILE A 223 19.81 0.89 -11.31
C ILE A 223 19.87 0.95 -12.85
N GLY A 224 19.87 -0.22 -13.51
CA GLY A 224 19.78 -0.29 -14.97
C GLY A 224 18.45 0.26 -15.52
N LEU A 225 17.33 0.02 -14.84
CA LEU A 225 16.02 0.54 -15.20
C LEU A 225 15.94 2.06 -14.91
N MET A 226 16.38 2.49 -13.75
CA MET A 226 16.44 3.91 -13.36
C MET A 226 17.16 4.74 -14.41
N ARG A 227 18.34 4.31 -14.89
CA ARG A 227 19.09 5.03 -15.94
C ARG A 227 18.32 5.19 -17.24
N LYS A 228 17.49 4.18 -17.61
CA LYS A 228 16.62 4.28 -18.79
C LYS A 228 15.47 5.25 -18.58
N GLU A 229 14.86 5.20 -17.40
CA GLU A 229 13.70 6.01 -17.06
C GLU A 229 14.04 7.48 -16.80
N THR A 230 15.26 7.79 -16.36
CA THR A 230 15.72 9.17 -16.14
C THR A 230 16.37 9.80 -17.37
N ALA A 231 16.82 9.00 -18.33
CA ALA A 231 17.54 9.47 -19.52
C ALA A 231 16.78 10.55 -20.30
N GLY A 232 17.46 11.65 -20.61
CA GLY A 232 16.91 12.80 -21.35
C GLY A 232 15.96 13.68 -20.54
N LYS A 233 15.76 13.40 -19.25
CA LYS A 233 14.94 14.24 -18.37
C LYS A 233 15.77 15.35 -17.72
N PRO A 234 15.19 16.54 -17.47
CA PRO A 234 15.92 17.63 -16.83
C PRO A 234 16.49 17.22 -15.46
N GLY A 235 17.79 17.47 -15.25
CA GLY A 235 18.48 17.14 -14.00
C GLY A 235 19.02 15.70 -13.92
N GLU A 236 18.94 14.90 -15.01
CA GLU A 236 19.47 13.53 -15.02
C GLU A 236 20.96 13.44 -14.67
N GLU A 237 21.73 14.47 -15.04
CA GLU A 237 23.16 14.58 -14.76
C GLU A 237 23.48 14.62 -13.26
N ARG A 238 22.51 14.94 -12.42
CA ARG A 238 22.61 15.00 -10.97
C ARG A 238 22.03 13.76 -10.27
N ILE A 239 21.61 12.74 -11.05
CA ILE A 239 21.08 11.48 -10.53
C ILE A 239 22.10 10.36 -10.78
N HIS A 240 22.59 9.78 -9.70
CA HIS A 240 23.61 8.74 -9.72
C HIS A 240 23.06 7.41 -9.23
N GLY A 241 23.60 6.29 -9.73
CA GLY A 241 23.17 4.95 -9.29
C GLY A 241 24.32 4.20 -8.59
N TYR A 242 23.99 3.59 -7.46
CA TYR A 242 24.85 2.68 -6.71
C TYR A 242 24.15 1.32 -6.56
N GLY A 243 24.67 0.27 -7.21
CA GLY A 243 24.08 -1.06 -7.19
C GLY A 243 24.49 -1.87 -5.96
N GLY A 244 23.51 -2.37 -5.20
CA GLY A 244 23.75 -3.23 -4.05
C GLY A 244 22.51 -3.94 -3.56
N ASN A 245 22.65 -5.17 -3.06
CA ASN A 245 21.56 -5.89 -2.42
C ASN A 245 21.66 -5.70 -0.90
N LEU A 246 20.75 -4.95 -0.31
CA LEU A 246 20.75 -4.65 1.14
C LEU A 246 20.32 -5.83 2.02
N LEU A 247 19.79 -6.91 1.44
CA LEU A 247 19.60 -8.19 2.15
C LEU A 247 20.94 -8.89 2.41
N ASP A 248 21.97 -8.62 1.60
CA ASP A 248 23.32 -9.09 1.91
C ASP A 248 23.97 -8.18 2.95
N PRO A 249 24.25 -8.67 4.18
CA PRO A 249 24.89 -7.87 5.23
C PRO A 249 26.27 -7.33 4.85
N ALA A 250 26.94 -7.93 3.85
CA ALA A 250 28.24 -7.47 3.36
C ALA A 250 28.14 -6.24 2.45
N THR A 251 26.95 -5.96 1.89
CA THR A 251 26.71 -4.76 1.07
C THR A 251 26.88 -3.51 1.91
N LYS A 252 27.77 -2.62 1.50
CA LYS A 252 28.03 -1.34 2.19
C LYS A 252 27.23 -0.22 1.54
N PHE A 253 26.81 0.71 2.36
CA PHE A 253 26.30 2.00 1.88
C PHE A 253 27.44 2.79 1.20
N PRO A 254 27.15 3.62 0.17
CA PRO A 254 28.16 4.42 -0.50
C PRO A 254 28.81 5.43 0.46
N ARG A 255 30.15 5.61 0.34
CA ARG A 255 30.96 6.52 1.18
C ARG A 255 31.82 7.48 0.34
N ASP A 256 31.47 7.61 -0.92
CA ASP A 256 32.17 8.49 -1.88
C ASP A 256 31.92 9.97 -1.63
N LYS A 257 30.82 10.29 -0.94
CA LYS A 257 30.45 11.64 -0.51
C LYS A 257 29.76 11.62 0.85
N GLU A 258 29.63 12.77 1.48
CA GLU A 258 28.81 12.95 2.69
C GLU A 258 27.39 13.26 2.30
N TYR A 259 26.43 12.53 2.85
CA TYR A 259 25.00 12.75 2.61
C TYR A 259 24.38 13.63 3.69
N ASP A 260 23.60 14.63 3.29
CA ASP A 260 22.82 15.50 4.18
C ASP A 260 21.51 14.81 4.59
N VAL A 261 20.97 14.01 3.67
CA VAL A 261 19.76 13.21 3.88
C VAL A 261 19.97 11.80 3.32
N ILE A 262 19.62 10.82 4.14
CA ILE A 262 19.36 9.44 3.67
C ILE A 262 17.84 9.31 3.65
N TRP A 263 17.26 8.95 2.51
CA TRP A 263 15.84 8.81 2.29
C TRP A 263 15.47 7.35 2.07
N MET A 264 14.45 6.86 2.79
CA MET A 264 13.84 5.55 2.63
C MET A 264 12.33 5.74 2.56
N SER A 265 11.70 5.34 1.47
CA SER A 265 10.27 5.56 1.25
C SER A 265 9.60 4.29 0.77
N GLN A 266 8.60 3.82 1.52
CA GLN A 266 7.89 2.56 1.24
C GLN A 266 8.90 1.43 0.91
N PHE A 267 9.88 1.34 1.76
CA PHE A 267 11.03 0.46 1.58
C PHE A 267 11.18 -0.52 2.74
N LEU A 268 11.05 -0.03 3.98
CA LEU A 268 11.25 -0.86 5.17
C LEU A 268 10.10 -1.86 5.40
N ASP A 269 8.91 -1.56 4.92
CA ASP A 269 7.76 -2.47 4.94
C ASP A 269 7.96 -3.74 4.10
N CYS A 270 9.00 -3.76 3.25
CA CYS A 270 9.40 -4.92 2.47
C CYS A 270 10.34 -5.89 3.22
N PHE A 271 10.71 -5.63 4.48
CA PHE A 271 11.71 -6.39 5.21
C PHE A 271 11.23 -6.83 6.59
N SER A 272 11.78 -7.92 7.11
CA SER A 272 11.61 -8.35 8.51
C SER A 272 12.30 -7.39 9.48
N GLU A 273 11.94 -7.45 10.78
CA GLU A 273 12.58 -6.61 11.82
C GLU A 273 14.11 -6.80 11.88
N ASP A 274 14.62 -8.04 11.71
CA ASP A 274 16.04 -8.32 11.72
C ASP A 274 16.77 -7.72 10.49
N GLU A 275 16.15 -7.79 9.32
CA GLU A 275 16.66 -7.18 8.09
C GLU A 275 16.64 -5.67 8.17
N ILE A 276 15.54 -5.07 8.69
CA ILE A 276 15.44 -3.63 8.95
C ILE A 276 16.55 -3.18 9.90
N LEU A 277 16.76 -3.89 11.01
CA LEU A 277 17.83 -3.55 11.96
C LEU A 277 19.20 -3.58 11.29
N SER A 278 19.47 -4.59 10.46
CA SER A 278 20.72 -4.69 9.68
C SER A 278 20.91 -3.51 8.73
N ILE A 279 19.87 -3.13 7.99
CA ILE A 279 19.87 -2.00 7.05
C ILE A 279 20.09 -0.69 7.80
N LEU A 280 19.33 -0.44 8.86
CA LEU A 280 19.40 0.79 9.66
C LEU A 280 20.77 0.96 10.35
N THR A 281 21.35 -0.15 10.84
CA THR A 281 22.70 -0.12 11.46
C THR A 281 23.75 0.33 10.46
N ARG A 282 23.72 -0.20 9.21
CA ARG A 282 24.64 0.21 8.14
C ARG A 282 24.38 1.64 7.66
N ALA A 283 23.13 2.09 7.63
CA ALA A 283 22.79 3.48 7.33
C ALA A 283 23.32 4.45 8.42
N ALA A 284 23.21 4.05 9.70
CA ALA A 284 23.74 4.82 10.81
C ALA A 284 25.25 5.02 10.78
N GLU A 285 26.01 4.04 10.20
CA GLU A 285 27.47 4.16 10.05
C GLU A 285 27.89 5.34 9.18
N ILE A 286 27.10 5.68 8.14
CA ILE A 286 27.38 6.79 7.23
C ILE A 286 26.66 8.08 7.59
N LEU A 287 25.72 8.04 8.54
CA LEU A 287 24.98 9.21 8.99
C LEU A 287 25.90 10.09 9.86
N ARG A 288 26.27 11.27 9.37
CA ARG A 288 27.08 12.23 10.09
C ARG A 288 26.29 13.11 11.05
N PRO A 289 26.92 13.73 12.06
CA PRO A 289 26.26 14.75 12.88
C PRO A 289 25.67 15.87 12.01
N GLY A 290 24.42 16.23 12.29
CA GLY A 290 23.68 17.23 11.53
C GLY A 290 22.95 16.71 10.26
N ALA A 291 23.29 15.53 9.76
CA ALA A 291 22.53 14.85 8.71
C ALA A 291 21.27 14.16 9.28
N ARG A 292 20.35 13.75 8.39
CA ARG A 292 19.09 13.09 8.76
C ARG A 292 18.92 11.78 7.98
N LEU A 293 18.40 10.77 8.66
CA LEU A 293 17.71 9.68 8.01
C LEU A 293 16.21 9.99 8.04
N CYS A 294 15.57 10.06 6.89
CA CYS A 294 14.14 10.32 6.75
C CYS A 294 13.47 9.07 6.20
N ILE A 295 12.56 8.49 6.97
CA ILE A 295 11.84 7.26 6.62
C ILE A 295 10.38 7.63 6.38
N MET A 296 9.86 7.40 5.19
CA MET A 296 8.44 7.58 4.87
C MET A 296 7.77 6.23 4.71
N GLU A 297 6.87 5.91 5.64
CA GLU A 297 6.13 4.66 5.67
C GLU A 297 4.65 4.87 6.00
N LEU A 298 3.84 3.88 5.69
CA LEU A 298 2.44 3.81 6.10
C LEU A 298 2.35 3.10 7.46
N LEU A 299 2.28 3.89 8.55
CA LEU A 299 2.16 3.36 9.91
C LEU A 299 0.69 3.18 10.27
N TRP A 300 0.23 1.94 10.44
CA TRP A 300 -1.19 1.64 10.59
C TRP A 300 -1.83 2.27 11.83
N ASN A 301 -1.09 2.40 12.93
CA ASN A 301 -1.59 2.97 14.19
C ASN A 301 -1.68 4.49 14.20
N ARG A 302 -1.09 5.15 13.20
CA ARG A 302 -1.06 6.62 13.04
C ARG A 302 -1.99 7.11 11.95
N GLN A 303 -2.98 6.31 11.56
CA GLN A 303 -3.98 6.71 10.59
C GLN A 303 -5.09 7.53 11.25
N ARG A 304 -5.54 8.60 10.57
CA ARG A 304 -6.62 9.48 11.05
C ARG A 304 -7.99 8.82 10.99
N PHE A 305 -8.17 7.89 10.04
CA PHE A 305 -9.44 7.21 9.79
C PHE A 305 -9.27 5.70 9.96
N GLU A 306 -10.20 5.06 10.66
CA GLU A 306 -10.17 3.62 10.90
C GLU A 306 -10.14 2.79 9.61
N PRO A 307 -10.88 3.11 8.51
CA PRO A 307 -10.77 2.34 7.27
C PRO A 307 -9.35 2.32 6.68
N ALA A 308 -8.56 3.39 6.83
CA ALA A 308 -7.18 3.40 6.37
C ALA A 308 -6.31 2.43 7.19
N ALA A 309 -6.43 2.44 8.52
CA ALA A 309 -5.73 1.49 9.39
C ALA A 309 -6.13 0.05 9.08
N PHE A 310 -7.42 -0.21 8.84
CA PHE A 310 -7.93 -1.51 8.42
C PHE A 310 -7.28 -1.98 7.11
N CYS A 311 -7.25 -1.15 6.07
CA CYS A 311 -6.61 -1.50 4.80
C CYS A 311 -5.13 -1.86 5.00
N LEU A 312 -4.39 -1.07 5.78
CA LEU A 312 -2.96 -1.32 6.04
C LEU A 312 -2.73 -2.63 6.81
N THR A 313 -3.52 -2.88 7.86
CA THR A 313 -3.38 -4.14 8.60
C THR A 313 -3.75 -5.36 7.77
N MET A 314 -4.73 -5.26 6.88
CA MET A 314 -5.05 -6.33 5.93
C MET A 314 -3.95 -6.50 4.87
N THR A 315 -3.32 -5.42 4.41
CA THR A 315 -2.17 -5.47 3.49
C THR A 315 -0.97 -6.19 4.14
N SER A 316 -0.81 -6.15 5.47
CA SER A 316 0.20 -6.96 6.17
C SER A 316 0.07 -8.46 5.87
N LEU A 317 -1.13 -8.95 5.65
CA LEU A 317 -1.37 -10.36 5.28
C LEU A 317 -0.96 -10.67 3.84
N TYR A 318 -1.04 -9.67 2.95
CA TYR A 318 -0.47 -9.80 1.61
C TYR A 318 1.05 -9.97 1.67
N PHE A 319 1.77 -9.16 2.47
CA PHE A 319 3.21 -9.35 2.63
C PHE A 319 3.54 -10.77 3.10
N THR A 320 2.76 -11.28 4.05
CA THR A 320 2.93 -12.64 4.55
C THR A 320 2.64 -13.72 3.49
N ALA A 321 1.51 -13.62 2.79
CA ALA A 321 1.06 -14.69 1.90
C ALA A 321 1.70 -14.64 0.52
N MET A 322 1.96 -13.44 -0.01
CA MET A 322 2.25 -13.22 -1.41
C MET A 322 3.58 -12.53 -1.68
N ALA A 323 4.06 -11.63 -0.78
CA ALA A 323 5.22 -10.83 -1.09
C ALA A 323 6.55 -11.51 -0.72
N ASN A 324 6.82 -11.66 0.58
CA ASN A 324 8.09 -12.21 1.07
C ASN A 324 7.96 -13.13 2.30
N GLY A 325 6.79 -13.18 2.93
CA GLY A 325 6.50 -14.09 4.05
C GLY A 325 6.89 -13.59 5.44
N ASN A 326 7.57 -12.45 5.57
CA ASN A 326 8.19 -12.04 6.84
C ASN A 326 8.12 -10.53 7.15
N SER A 327 7.46 -9.74 6.31
CA SER A 327 7.29 -8.30 6.51
C SER A 327 5.82 -7.90 6.72
N LYS A 328 5.58 -6.64 7.01
CA LYS A 328 4.22 -6.11 7.29
C LYS A 328 4.20 -4.58 7.24
N MET A 329 3.00 -4.00 7.23
CA MET A 329 2.79 -2.60 7.60
C MET A 329 3.11 -2.44 9.09
N TYR A 330 4.11 -1.61 9.40
CA TYR A 330 4.67 -1.54 10.75
C TYR A 330 3.85 -0.68 11.71
N TYR A 331 3.95 -1.01 12.98
CA TYR A 331 3.55 -0.21 14.11
C TYR A 331 4.65 0.81 14.43
N SER A 332 4.29 2.07 14.69
CA SER A 332 5.28 3.15 14.82
C SER A 332 6.35 2.90 15.90
N GLU A 333 5.95 2.33 17.05
CA GLU A 333 6.91 2.04 18.13
C GLU A 333 7.84 0.87 17.80
N ASP A 334 7.39 -0.12 17.00
CA ASP A 334 8.27 -1.21 16.54
C ASP A 334 9.39 -0.64 15.66
N LEU A 335 9.04 0.24 14.72
CA LEU A 335 10.02 0.89 13.85
C LEU A 335 10.93 1.84 14.64
N THR A 336 10.38 2.64 15.57
CA THR A 336 11.15 3.51 16.46
C THR A 336 12.17 2.71 17.28
N ARG A 337 11.75 1.59 17.86
CA ARG A 337 12.62 0.68 18.61
C ARG A 337 13.77 0.12 17.75
N LEU A 338 13.55 -0.17 16.49
CA LEU A 338 14.59 -0.63 15.57
C LEU A 338 15.57 0.49 15.22
N ILE A 339 15.07 1.71 15.02
CA ILE A 339 15.88 2.91 14.79
C ILE A 339 16.81 3.18 15.99
N GLU A 340 16.28 3.11 17.21
CA GLU A 340 17.04 3.30 18.45
C GLU A 340 18.10 2.20 18.64
N LYS A 341 17.75 0.93 18.39
CA LYS A 341 18.72 -0.17 18.40
C LYS A 341 19.85 -0.01 17.39
N ALA A 342 19.60 0.67 16.28
CA ALA A 342 20.61 0.99 15.27
C ALA A 342 21.50 2.19 15.65
N GLY A 343 21.32 2.79 16.85
CA GLY A 343 22.13 3.91 17.35
C GLY A 343 21.69 5.27 16.81
N MET A 344 20.43 5.41 16.47
CA MET A 344 19.81 6.67 16.04
C MET A 344 18.64 7.01 16.94
N LYS A 345 18.17 8.26 16.87
CA LYS A 345 16.99 8.74 17.59
C LYS A 345 15.97 9.29 16.61
N VAL A 346 14.69 8.99 16.84
CA VAL A 346 13.60 9.66 16.16
C VAL A 346 13.43 11.05 16.79
N ASP A 347 13.75 12.09 16.03
CA ASP A 347 13.59 13.49 16.45
C ASP A 347 12.13 13.90 16.42
N ARG A 348 11.43 13.56 15.33
CA ARG A 348 9.99 13.82 15.15
C ARG A 348 9.35 12.90 14.15
N ILE A 349 8.03 12.71 14.27
CA ILE A 349 7.18 12.01 13.29
C ILE A 349 6.18 13.03 12.73
N ILE A 350 6.10 13.13 11.41
CA ILE A 350 5.16 13.98 10.70
C ILE A 350 4.10 13.08 10.07
N ASP A 351 2.84 13.32 10.42
CA ASP A 351 1.72 12.47 10.03
C ASP A 351 0.92 13.05 8.88
N GLY A 352 0.24 12.17 8.13
CA GLY A 352 -0.79 12.54 7.16
C GLY A 352 -0.24 13.10 5.87
N ILE A 353 0.91 12.64 5.42
CA ILE A 353 1.51 12.98 4.14
C ILE A 353 0.79 12.23 3.02
N GLY A 354 0.30 12.94 2.01
CA GLY A 354 -0.43 12.34 0.89
C GLY A 354 -1.60 11.49 1.33
N GLN A 355 -1.60 10.21 1.01
CA GLN A 355 -2.67 9.25 1.34
C GLN A 355 -2.53 8.63 2.75
N GLY A 356 -1.82 9.28 3.67
CA GLY A 356 -1.71 8.84 5.06
C GLY A 356 -0.32 8.32 5.45
N HIS A 357 0.71 8.62 4.67
CA HIS A 357 2.09 8.34 5.05
C HIS A 357 2.53 9.13 6.27
N ASN A 358 3.57 8.63 6.90
CA ASN A 358 4.23 9.22 8.04
C ASN A 358 5.72 9.36 7.71
N ILE A 359 6.32 10.50 8.01
CA ILE A 359 7.77 10.70 7.86
C ILE A 359 8.40 10.72 9.24
N LEU A 360 9.27 9.74 9.53
CA LEU A 360 10.12 9.72 10.70
C LEU A 360 11.43 10.41 10.37
N ILE A 361 11.75 11.49 11.06
CA ILE A 361 13.03 12.18 10.94
C ILE A 361 13.95 11.68 12.04
N CYS A 362 15.02 11.02 11.65
CA CYS A 362 15.97 10.39 12.56
C CYS A 362 17.32 11.08 12.47
N VAL A 363 18.00 11.17 13.62
CA VAL A 363 19.32 11.78 13.76
C VAL A 363 20.25 10.84 14.53
N LYS A 364 21.54 11.00 14.33
CA LYS A 364 22.55 10.31 15.13
C LYS A 364 22.66 11.01 16.48
N GLU A 365 22.73 10.25 17.58
CA GLU A 365 23.00 10.79 18.91
C GLU A 365 24.43 11.37 19.03
#